data_82f52297d486675a371c1c31e1eb46d5
#
_entry.id   82f52297d486675a371c1c31e1eb46d5
#
_cell.length_a   1.000
_cell.length_b   1.000
_cell.length_c   1.000
_cell.angle_alpha   90.00
_cell.angle_beta   90.00
_cell.angle_gamma   90.00
#
_symmetry.space_group_name_H-M   'P 1'
#
loop_
_entity.id
_entity.type
_entity.pdbx_description
1 polymer ?
#
loop_
_entity_poly.entity_id
_entity_poly.type
_entity_poly.pdbx_seq_one_letter_code
_entity_poly.pdbx_strand_id
1 'polypeptide(L)'
;MQSYQLLIKVNKDIDLKVGKLGRFIFSIGSYVYTGSAKKNLDKRIERHLSKKKKLHWHIDYLLNNDAVQIIDIKKSEIIECILNKKTNGTIIIKGFGSSDCNLCCGSHLKYLGN
;
A
#
# COMPACT_ATOMS: atom_id res chain seq x y z
N MET A 1 -8.59 -13.93 -9.40
CA MET A 1 -7.60 -12.86 -9.28
C MET A 1 -6.85 -12.98 -7.97
N GLN A 2 -5.55 -12.80 -8.00
CA GLN A 2 -4.69 -12.98 -6.83
C GLN A 2 -4.17 -11.68 -6.25
N SER A 3 -4.00 -10.66 -7.07
CA SER A 3 -3.35 -9.43 -6.67
C SER A 3 -4.19 -8.20 -7.00
N TYR A 4 -3.87 -7.12 -6.33
CA TYR A 4 -4.51 -5.84 -6.58
C TYR A 4 -3.51 -4.72 -6.35
N GLN A 5 -3.80 -3.57 -6.94
CA GLN A 5 -3.04 -2.35 -6.70
C GLN A 5 -3.99 -1.23 -6.32
N LEU A 6 -3.63 -0.48 -5.30
CA LEU A 6 -4.35 0.71 -4.86
C LEU A 6 -3.55 1.92 -5.33
N LEU A 7 -4.18 2.79 -6.12
CA LEU A 7 -3.61 4.09 -6.44
C LEU A 7 -4.06 5.05 -5.35
N ILE A 8 -3.10 5.59 -4.62
CA ILE A 8 -3.33 6.36 -3.40
C ILE A 8 -2.85 7.78 -3.61
N LYS A 9 -3.65 8.76 -3.16
CA LYS A 9 -3.25 10.15 -3.16
C LYS A 9 -3.10 10.64 -1.72
N VAL A 10 -1.94 11.23 -1.44
CA VAL A 10 -1.64 11.89 -0.17
C VAL A 10 -1.71 13.40 -0.41
N ASN A 11 -2.63 14.07 0.26
CA ASN A 11 -2.98 15.47 -0.01
C ASN A 11 -2.08 16.49 0.68
N LYS A 12 -1.25 16.06 1.60
CA LYS A 12 -0.25 16.89 2.31
C LYS A 12 0.82 15.99 2.87
N ASP A 13 1.99 16.54 3.18
CA ASP A 13 3.03 15.78 3.87
C ASP A 13 2.51 15.33 5.24
N ILE A 14 2.67 14.07 5.57
CA ILE A 14 2.23 13.52 6.85
C ILE A 14 3.37 12.81 7.56
N ASP A 15 3.46 13.01 8.86
CA ASP A 15 4.37 12.30 9.75
C ASP A 15 3.55 11.20 10.44
N LEU A 16 3.89 9.95 10.18
CA LEU A 16 3.06 8.82 10.57
C LEU A 16 3.90 7.69 11.14
N LYS A 17 3.44 7.16 12.29
CA LYS A 17 4.01 5.93 12.84
C LYS A 17 3.29 4.73 12.25
N VAL A 18 4.06 3.83 11.63
CA VAL A 18 3.55 2.63 10.96
C VAL A 18 3.87 1.41 11.84
N GLY A 19 3.10 1.22 12.91
CA GLY A 19 3.27 0.10 13.84
C GLY A 19 4.71 -0.03 14.32
N LYS A 20 5.24 -1.24 14.25
CA LYS A 20 6.62 -1.54 14.66
C LYS A 20 7.66 -1.19 13.61
N LEU A 21 7.23 -0.87 12.39
CA LEU A 21 8.15 -0.53 11.30
C LEU A 21 8.88 0.78 11.58
N GLY A 22 8.21 1.71 12.23
CA GLY A 22 8.80 2.99 12.61
C GLY A 22 7.94 4.18 12.20
N ARG A 23 8.50 5.37 12.36
CA ARG A 23 7.86 6.63 12.00
C ARG A 23 8.48 7.19 10.74
N PHE A 24 7.64 7.59 9.80
CA PHE A 24 8.08 8.07 8.48
C PHE A 24 7.28 9.29 8.05
N ILE A 25 7.90 10.10 7.18
CA ILE A 25 7.21 11.20 6.52
C ILE A 25 6.79 10.72 5.13
N PHE A 26 5.48 10.78 4.86
CA PHE A 26 4.92 10.48 3.55
C PHE A 26 4.70 11.81 2.82
N SER A 27 5.50 12.04 1.79
CA SER A 27 5.40 13.28 1.01
C SER A 27 4.09 13.36 0.25
N ILE A 28 3.59 14.57 0.06
CA ILE A 28 2.44 14.84 -0.81
C ILE A 28 2.68 14.22 -2.18
N GLY A 29 1.65 13.60 -2.76
CA GLY A 29 1.74 12.99 -4.09
C GLY A 29 1.01 11.67 -4.18
N SER A 30 1.35 10.91 -5.21
CA SER A 30 0.70 9.64 -5.54
C SER A 30 1.58 8.45 -5.17
N TYR A 31 0.92 7.37 -4.74
CA TYR A 31 1.57 6.12 -4.34
C TYR A 31 0.81 4.95 -4.94
N VAL A 32 1.51 3.84 -5.16
CA VAL A 32 0.89 2.57 -5.51
C VAL A 32 1.23 1.54 -4.43
N TYR A 33 0.21 0.94 -3.86
CA TYR A 33 0.35 -0.19 -2.96
C TYR A 33 -0.09 -1.46 -3.67
N THR A 34 0.77 -2.49 -3.66
CA THR A 34 0.48 -3.80 -4.25
C THR A 34 0.22 -4.81 -3.15
N GLY A 35 -0.93 -5.46 -3.21
CA GLY A 35 -1.32 -6.46 -2.23
C GLY A 35 -1.83 -7.73 -2.89
N SER A 36 -2.11 -8.74 -2.08
CA SER A 36 -2.65 -10.01 -2.55
C SER A 36 -3.69 -10.58 -1.61
N ALA A 37 -4.58 -11.40 -2.16
CA ALA A 37 -5.54 -12.17 -1.39
C ALA A 37 -5.92 -13.42 -2.17
N LYS A 38 -5.67 -14.59 -1.61
CA LYS A 38 -6.04 -15.86 -2.25
C LYS A 38 -7.54 -16.07 -2.26
N LYS A 39 -8.25 -15.54 -1.25
CA LYS A 39 -9.70 -15.63 -1.11
C LYS A 39 -10.25 -14.26 -0.74
N ASN A 40 -11.48 -13.98 -1.17
CA ASN A 40 -12.22 -12.77 -0.78
C ASN A 40 -11.46 -11.47 -1.10
N LEU A 41 -10.90 -11.39 -2.32
CA LEU A 41 -10.18 -10.20 -2.77
C LEU A 41 -11.03 -8.94 -2.62
N ASP A 42 -12.31 -9.01 -2.99
CA ASP A 42 -13.22 -7.87 -2.91
C ASP A 42 -13.44 -7.42 -1.46
N LYS A 43 -13.54 -8.36 -0.52
CA LYS A 43 -13.66 -8.02 0.90
C LYS A 43 -12.41 -7.34 1.44
N ARG A 44 -11.24 -7.77 0.97
CA ARG A 44 -9.98 -7.13 1.35
C ARG A 44 -9.92 -5.70 0.84
N ILE A 45 -10.35 -5.47 -0.39
CA ILE A 45 -10.42 -4.13 -0.97
C ILE A 45 -11.42 -3.26 -0.20
N GLU A 46 -12.60 -3.79 0.12
CA GLU A 46 -13.58 -3.08 0.96
C GLU A 46 -12.97 -2.66 2.29
N ARG A 47 -12.19 -3.54 2.92
CA ARG A 47 -11.52 -3.24 4.17
C ARG A 47 -10.54 -2.08 4.00
N HIS A 48 -9.80 -2.03 2.90
CA HIS A 48 -8.89 -0.91 2.62
C HIS A 48 -9.65 0.40 2.46
N LEU A 49 -10.84 0.37 1.86
CA LEU A 49 -11.65 1.58 1.67
C LEU A 49 -12.29 2.07 2.96
N SER A 50 -12.42 1.21 3.97
CA SER A 50 -13.03 1.58 5.24
C SER A 50 -12.07 2.39 6.11
N LYS A 51 -12.55 3.50 6.68
CA LYS A 51 -11.79 4.28 7.67
C LYS A 51 -11.99 3.74 9.09
N LYS A 52 -13.00 2.90 9.31
CA LYS A 52 -13.31 2.32 10.62
C LYS A 52 -12.80 0.89 10.69
N LYS A 53 -11.49 0.72 10.87
CA LYS A 53 -10.89 -0.60 10.94
C LYS A 53 -9.80 -0.65 12.00
N LYS A 54 -9.57 -1.87 12.50
CA LYS A 54 -8.46 -2.14 13.38
C LYS A 54 -7.17 -2.13 12.56
N LEU A 55 -6.17 -1.38 13.01
CA LEU A 55 -4.89 -1.27 12.31
C LEU A 55 -4.12 -2.58 12.47
N HIS A 56 -3.83 -3.25 11.37
CA HIS A 56 -3.16 -4.54 11.35
C HIS A 56 -1.98 -4.57 10.39
N TRP A 57 -2.18 -4.18 9.13
CA TRP A 57 -1.12 -4.12 8.13
C TRP A 57 -0.48 -2.74 8.07
N HIS A 58 0.75 -2.65 7.55
CA HIS A 58 1.43 -1.36 7.38
C HIS A 58 0.57 -0.36 6.62
N ILE A 59 -0.07 -0.82 5.54
CA ILE A 59 -0.93 0.04 4.72
C ILE A 59 -2.13 0.61 5.48
N ASP A 60 -2.62 -0.10 6.50
CA ASP A 60 -3.75 0.39 7.29
C ASP A 60 -3.44 1.72 7.98
N TYR A 61 -2.21 1.87 8.45
CA TYR A 61 -1.79 3.12 9.13
C TYR A 61 -1.85 4.30 8.17
N LEU A 62 -1.41 4.09 6.92
CA LEU A 62 -1.46 5.13 5.89
C LEU A 62 -2.90 5.44 5.48
N LEU A 63 -3.68 4.41 5.17
CA LEU A 63 -5.05 4.58 4.67
C LEU A 63 -6.01 5.15 5.72
N ASN A 64 -5.69 5.01 6.99
CA ASN A 64 -6.51 5.54 8.08
C ASN A 64 -6.37 7.05 8.27
N ASN A 65 -5.38 7.68 7.64
CA ASN A 65 -5.15 9.11 7.74
C ASN A 65 -6.14 9.88 6.84
N ASP A 66 -6.70 10.97 7.36
CA ASP A 66 -7.71 11.77 6.65
C ASP A 66 -7.16 12.47 5.40
N ALA A 67 -5.85 12.69 5.33
CA ALA A 67 -5.20 13.30 4.16
C ALA A 67 -4.95 12.30 3.03
N VAL A 68 -5.34 11.04 3.20
CA VAL A 68 -5.05 9.94 2.28
C VAL A 68 -6.33 9.42 1.66
N GLN A 69 -6.34 9.25 0.33
CA GLN A 69 -7.48 8.74 -0.41
C GLN A 69 -7.03 7.66 -1.40
N ILE A 70 -7.85 6.63 -1.57
CA ILE A 70 -7.69 5.66 -2.65
C ILE A 70 -8.45 6.22 -3.85
N ILE A 71 -7.75 6.47 -4.96
CA ILE A 71 -8.36 7.09 -6.15
C ILE A 71 -8.58 6.09 -7.29
N ASP A 72 -7.96 4.93 -7.25
CA ASP A 72 -8.20 3.88 -8.23
C ASP A 72 -7.79 2.53 -7.67
N ILE A 73 -8.38 1.47 -8.20
CA ILE A 73 -8.12 0.09 -7.77
C ILE A 73 -8.01 -0.78 -9.02
N LYS A 74 -6.93 -1.55 -9.13
CA LYS A 74 -6.72 -2.49 -10.22
C LYS A 74 -6.56 -3.90 -9.66
N LYS A 75 -7.17 -4.87 -10.30
CA LYS A 75 -7.05 -6.29 -9.96
C LYS A 75 -6.20 -6.99 -11.01
N SER A 76 -5.43 -8.00 -10.59
CA SER A 76 -4.51 -8.70 -11.51
C SER A 76 -4.41 -10.17 -11.15
N GLU A 77 -4.15 -11.00 -12.16
CA GLU A 77 -3.81 -12.42 -11.98
C GLU A 77 -2.30 -12.60 -11.71
N ILE A 78 -1.51 -11.55 -11.89
CA ILE A 78 -0.06 -11.60 -11.68
C ILE A 78 0.24 -11.70 -10.19
N ILE A 79 1.19 -12.54 -9.82
CA ILE A 79 1.61 -12.71 -8.42
C ILE A 79 2.07 -11.35 -7.86
N GLU A 80 1.69 -11.06 -6.62
CA GLU A 80 1.94 -9.80 -5.94
C GLU A 80 3.37 -9.27 -6.10
N CYS A 81 4.37 -10.08 -5.81
CA CYS A 81 5.76 -9.63 -5.86
C CYS A 81 6.21 -9.31 -7.27
N ILE A 82 5.76 -10.08 -8.27
CA ILE A 82 6.09 -9.82 -9.66
C ILE A 82 5.40 -8.55 -10.13
N LEU A 83 4.13 -8.36 -9.78
CA LEU A 83 3.39 -7.16 -10.10
C LEU A 83 4.04 -5.93 -9.50
N ASN A 84 4.45 -6.02 -8.23
CA ASN A 84 5.14 -4.94 -7.54
C ASN A 84 6.46 -4.58 -8.22
N LYS A 85 7.25 -5.57 -8.63
CA LYS A 85 8.53 -5.33 -9.31
C LYS A 85 8.36 -4.68 -10.67
N LYS A 86 7.27 -4.98 -11.38
CA LYS A 86 6.95 -4.36 -12.68
C LYS A 86 6.43 -2.94 -12.54
N THR A 87 6.02 -2.54 -11.35
CA THR A 87 5.46 -1.21 -11.11
C THR A 87 6.58 -0.18 -10.97
N ASN A 88 6.53 0.86 -11.78
CA ASN A 88 7.47 1.98 -11.68
C ASN A 88 7.16 2.80 -10.43
N GLY A 89 8.20 3.40 -9.86
CA GLY A 89 8.07 4.22 -8.68
C GLY A 89 9.28 4.09 -7.78
N THR A 90 9.35 4.93 -6.76
CA THR A 90 10.46 4.97 -5.83
C THR A 90 10.07 4.32 -4.50
N ILE A 91 10.93 3.44 -3.99
CA ILE A 91 10.77 2.89 -2.66
C ILE A 91 11.31 3.90 -1.66
N ILE A 92 10.42 4.45 -0.83
CA ILE A 92 10.81 5.41 0.21
C ILE A 92 10.86 4.79 1.60
N ILE A 93 10.24 3.62 1.79
CA ILE A 93 10.23 2.90 3.07
C ILE A 93 10.49 1.43 2.80
N LYS A 94 11.64 0.93 3.23
CA LYS A 94 11.96 -0.50 3.13
C LYS A 94 11.04 -1.31 4.07
N GLY A 95 10.61 -2.46 3.61
CA GLY A 95 9.81 -3.38 4.41
C GLY A 95 8.34 -3.05 4.52
N PHE A 96 7.88 -1.96 3.90
CA PHE A 96 6.46 -1.59 3.96
C PHE A 96 5.61 -2.61 3.19
N GLY A 97 4.75 -3.32 3.90
CA GLY A 97 3.87 -4.32 3.32
C GLY A 97 4.58 -5.58 2.79
N SER A 98 5.89 -5.71 2.97
CA SER A 98 6.69 -6.79 2.40
C SER A 98 7.33 -7.71 3.45
N SER A 99 6.89 -7.63 4.70
CA SER A 99 7.47 -8.44 5.79
C SER A 99 7.37 -9.95 5.54
N ASP A 100 6.33 -10.39 4.83
CA ASP A 100 6.13 -11.81 4.49
C ASP A 100 6.60 -12.15 3.09
N CYS A 101 7.26 -11.23 2.39
CA CYS A 101 7.69 -11.45 1.01
C CYS A 101 9.02 -12.19 0.95
N ASN A 102 9.02 -13.34 0.27
CA ASN A 102 10.21 -14.18 0.11
C ASN A 102 11.03 -13.83 -1.14
N LEU A 103 10.57 -12.87 -1.96
CA LEU A 103 11.19 -12.53 -3.24
C LEU A 103 11.96 -11.21 -3.21
N CYS A 104 12.30 -10.73 -2.03
CA CYS A 104 13.11 -9.53 -1.83
C CYS A 104 12.57 -8.30 -2.56
N CYS A 105 11.26 -8.06 -2.45
CA CYS A 105 10.60 -6.92 -3.11
C CYS A 105 11.04 -5.55 -2.56
N GLY A 106 11.62 -5.52 -1.38
CA GLY A 106 12.02 -4.27 -0.71
C GLY A 106 10.86 -3.54 -0.07
N SER A 107 9.83 -3.22 -0.81
CA SER A 107 8.60 -2.58 -0.32
C SER A 107 7.48 -2.82 -1.31
N HIS A 108 6.26 -2.92 -0.82
CA HIS A 108 5.06 -3.01 -1.66
C HIS A 108 4.37 -1.64 -1.82
N LEU A 109 4.96 -0.59 -1.30
CA LEU A 109 4.50 0.79 -1.49
C LEU A 109 5.53 1.55 -2.30
N LYS A 110 5.10 2.12 -3.43
CA LYS A 110 5.98 2.91 -4.31
C LYS A 110 5.43 4.31 -4.49
N TYR A 111 6.34 5.29 -4.43
CA TYR A 111 6.01 6.70 -4.62
C TYR A 111 6.14 7.04 -6.11
N LEU A 112 5.09 7.64 -6.66
CA LEU A 112 5.04 8.02 -8.07
C LEU A 112 5.37 9.49 -8.32
N GLY A 113 5.47 10.28 -7.27
CA GLY A 113 5.70 11.71 -7.37
C GLY A 113 4.42 12.53 -7.14
N ASN A 114 4.57 13.79 -7.24
CA ASN A 114 3.47 14.75 -7.00
C ASN A 114 2.80 15.15 -8.31
#